data_b5ca7ecd7c54a5a201a7d794f17adfe8
#
_entry.id   b5ca7ecd7c54a5a201a7d794f17adfe8
#
_cell.length_a   1.000
_cell.length_b   1.000
_cell.length_c   1.000
_cell.angle_alpha   90.00
_cell.angle_beta   90.00
_cell.angle_gamma   90.00
#
_symmetry.space_group_name_H-M   'P 1'
#
loop_
_entity.id
_entity.type
_entity.pdbx_description
1 polymer ?
#
loop_
_entity_poly.entity_id
_entity_poly.type
_entity_poly.pdbx_seq_one_letter_code
_entity_poly.pdbx_strand_id
1 'polypeptide(L)'
;MKRNFELVKTNGVEINTLIEGDGKPVMFVHGWPESWYSWRNQIEPFKNAGYKVIVPDIRGYGKSSNPKGIEEYTLKKITGDLIGILDYLDEKDAHIIGHDWGAPISWYTSLLYPGRIISVSGLSVPFNPFLDIPPTEIFKNIYKNDFFYILYFQKYGVAEKELEFDLNKSLKQIFCNSDALGMKNRIESLSKNLTKKKKKGDLFLDFESIPNKLPHWLSKVDLKYFVEEFENSGMTGPLNRYRCMDLDWRELKHLSLNKIEKPACFITGSLDPVNFFIPNVNLFESIGENYNDLRTKEIIENVGHWTQQELSLIHISEPTRPY
;
A
#
# COMPACT_ATOMS: atom_id res chain seq x y z
N MET A 1 5.46 -15.25 20.42
CA MET A 1 6.33 -14.31 21.17
C MET A 1 5.63 -12.97 21.27
N LYS A 2 5.87 -12.20 22.33
CA LYS A 2 5.34 -10.83 22.47
C LYS A 2 6.16 -9.94 21.54
N ARG A 3 5.50 -9.26 20.58
CA ARG A 3 6.14 -8.29 19.67
C ARG A 3 6.57 -7.03 20.44
N ASN A 4 7.68 -6.43 20.02
CA ASN A 4 8.19 -5.19 20.61
C ASN A 4 7.66 -3.98 19.85
N PHE A 5 6.79 -3.19 20.47
CA PHE A 5 6.25 -1.96 19.93
C PHE A 5 6.68 -0.76 20.74
N GLU A 6 7.00 0.32 20.03
CA GLU A 6 7.30 1.62 20.62
C GLU A 6 6.42 2.69 19.98
N LEU A 7 5.99 3.67 20.79
CA LEU A 7 5.35 4.89 20.29
C LEU A 7 6.45 5.92 20.04
N VAL A 8 6.86 6.00 18.78
CA VAL A 8 7.94 6.91 18.36
C VAL A 8 7.39 8.30 18.12
N LYS A 9 7.92 9.29 18.87
CA LYS A 9 7.57 10.71 18.65
C LYS A 9 8.38 11.28 17.50
N THR A 10 7.70 11.72 16.47
CA THR A 10 8.31 12.27 15.27
C THR A 10 7.38 13.26 14.57
N ASN A 11 7.91 14.31 13.96
CA ASN A 11 7.17 15.21 13.06
C ASN A 11 5.80 15.68 13.59
N GLY A 12 5.70 15.89 14.92
CA GLY A 12 4.47 16.31 15.59
C GLY A 12 3.41 15.24 15.83
N VAL A 13 3.73 13.98 15.59
CA VAL A 13 2.86 12.81 15.80
C VAL A 13 3.58 11.71 16.60
N GLU A 14 2.81 10.75 17.08
CA GLU A 14 3.32 9.50 17.66
C GLU A 14 3.01 8.35 16.71
N ILE A 15 4.03 7.60 16.32
CA ILE A 15 3.92 6.48 15.39
C ILE A 15 4.16 5.17 16.13
N ASN A 16 3.13 4.32 16.15
CA ASN A 16 3.25 2.97 16.70
C ASN A 16 4.14 2.14 15.77
N THR A 17 5.29 1.73 16.26
CA THR A 17 6.31 1.09 15.43
C THR A 17 6.76 -0.21 16.06
N LEU A 18 6.68 -1.30 15.31
CA LEU A 18 7.34 -2.56 15.68
C LEU A 18 8.81 -2.47 15.37
N ILE A 19 9.66 -2.83 16.34
CA ILE A 19 11.12 -2.83 16.20
C ILE A 19 11.65 -4.14 16.73
N GLU A 20 12.25 -4.95 15.86
CA GLU A 20 12.82 -6.25 16.23
C GLU A 20 14.14 -6.54 15.51
N GLY A 21 15.02 -7.28 16.17
CA GLY A 21 16.33 -7.64 15.64
C GLY A 21 17.37 -6.53 15.77
N ASP A 22 18.60 -6.86 15.37
CA ASP A 22 19.77 -5.99 15.41
C ASP A 22 20.46 -6.06 14.05
N GLY A 23 21.16 -5.01 13.65
CA GLY A 23 21.89 -4.94 12.38
C GLY A 23 21.40 -3.83 11.48
N LYS A 24 21.59 -3.97 10.17
CA LYS A 24 21.17 -2.92 9.21
C LYS A 24 19.66 -2.75 9.22
N PRO A 25 19.14 -1.51 9.32
CA PRO A 25 17.72 -1.27 9.32
C PRO A 25 17.06 -1.63 7.99
N VAL A 26 15.93 -2.32 8.07
CA VAL A 26 14.96 -2.47 7.00
C VAL A 26 13.59 -2.01 7.49
N MET A 27 13.01 -1.05 6.80
CA MET A 27 11.71 -0.49 7.13
C MET A 27 10.65 -0.99 6.16
N PHE A 28 9.55 -1.54 6.69
CA PHE A 28 8.42 -2.01 5.91
C PHE A 28 7.24 -1.05 6.06
N VAL A 29 6.76 -0.51 4.94
CA VAL A 29 5.68 0.49 4.90
C VAL A 29 4.45 -0.11 4.26
N HIS A 30 3.36 -0.18 5.03
CA HIS A 30 2.09 -0.74 4.56
C HIS A 30 1.27 0.27 3.75
N GLY A 31 0.22 -0.23 3.09
CA GLY A 31 -0.73 0.56 2.33
C GLY A 31 -2.15 0.59 2.90
N TRP A 32 -3.15 0.66 2.03
CA TRP A 32 -4.58 0.69 2.38
C TRP A 32 -5.30 -0.57 1.90
N PRO A 33 -6.22 -1.12 2.67
CA PRO A 33 -6.50 -0.92 4.09
C PRO A 33 -5.71 -1.91 4.95
N GLU A 34 -4.46 -1.61 5.19
CA GLU A 34 -3.52 -2.48 5.87
C GLU A 34 -3.11 -1.92 7.25
N SER A 35 -2.09 -2.54 7.86
CA SER A 35 -1.36 -2.09 9.05
C SER A 35 0.03 -2.75 9.03
N TRP A 36 0.83 -2.55 10.09
CA TRP A 36 2.08 -3.30 10.29
C TRP A 36 1.88 -4.82 10.10
N TYR A 37 0.68 -5.32 10.39
CA TYR A 37 0.35 -6.74 10.36
C TYR A 37 0.42 -7.37 8.96
N SER A 38 0.31 -6.58 7.92
CA SER A 38 0.51 -7.04 6.54
C SER A 38 1.90 -7.60 6.29
N TRP A 39 2.87 -7.19 7.10
CA TRP A 39 4.26 -7.62 7.03
C TRP A 39 4.62 -8.74 8.01
N ARG A 40 3.63 -9.31 8.74
CA ARG A 40 3.84 -10.32 9.78
C ARG A 40 4.69 -11.52 9.37
N ASN A 41 4.61 -11.90 8.09
CA ASN A 41 5.34 -13.04 7.54
C ASN A 41 6.79 -12.69 7.13
N GLN A 42 7.12 -11.41 6.92
CA GLN A 42 8.45 -10.94 6.53
C GLN A 42 9.34 -10.66 7.76
N ILE A 43 8.76 -10.35 8.90
CA ILE A 43 9.49 -9.93 10.11
C ILE A 43 10.54 -10.97 10.53
N GLU A 44 10.12 -12.22 10.79
CA GLU A 44 11.05 -13.25 11.27
C GLU A 44 12.15 -13.62 10.24
N PRO A 45 11.85 -13.80 8.94
CA PRO A 45 12.87 -14.03 7.95
C PRO A 45 13.94 -12.94 7.87
N PHE A 46 13.55 -11.68 7.88
CA PHE A 46 14.52 -10.57 7.83
C PHE A 46 15.31 -10.44 9.13
N LYS A 47 14.67 -10.62 10.28
CA LYS A 47 15.35 -10.67 11.57
C LYS A 47 16.39 -11.81 11.61
N ASN A 48 16.03 -13.00 11.14
CA ASN A 48 16.92 -14.15 11.11
C ASN A 48 18.07 -13.97 10.08
N ALA A 49 17.88 -13.13 9.07
CA ALA A 49 18.90 -12.72 8.13
C ALA A 49 19.84 -11.61 8.68
N GLY A 50 19.66 -11.18 9.94
CA GLY A 50 20.51 -10.22 10.61
C GLY A 50 20.15 -8.76 10.35
N TYR A 51 18.88 -8.45 10.05
CA TYR A 51 18.41 -7.09 9.90
C TYR A 51 17.71 -6.60 11.19
N LYS A 52 17.80 -5.30 11.44
CA LYS A 52 16.87 -4.59 12.32
C LYS A 52 15.61 -4.30 11.54
N VAL A 53 14.50 -4.92 11.92
CA VAL A 53 13.20 -4.80 11.27
C VAL A 53 12.39 -3.70 11.92
N ILE A 54 11.93 -2.72 11.14
CA ILE A 54 11.16 -1.56 11.57
C ILE A 54 9.84 -1.57 10.78
N VAL A 55 8.71 -1.68 11.46
CA VAL A 55 7.40 -1.74 10.81
C VAL A 55 6.44 -0.77 11.49
N PRO A 56 6.35 0.47 11.00
CA PRO A 56 5.39 1.45 11.53
C PRO A 56 3.96 1.16 11.06
N ASP A 57 2.97 1.46 11.92
CA ASP A 57 1.66 1.86 11.45
C ASP A 57 1.75 3.32 10.99
N ILE A 58 1.56 3.61 9.72
CA ILE A 58 1.64 4.99 9.26
C ILE A 58 0.57 5.85 9.93
N ARG A 59 0.78 7.20 10.00
CA ARG A 59 -0.22 8.09 10.63
C ARG A 59 -1.63 7.84 10.11
N GLY A 60 -2.61 7.83 11.01
CA GLY A 60 -4.00 7.52 10.71
C GLY A 60 -4.38 6.05 10.82
N TYR A 61 -3.44 5.16 11.13
CA TYR A 61 -3.68 3.72 11.23
C TYR A 61 -3.36 3.18 12.62
N GLY A 62 -4.09 2.14 13.01
CA GLY A 62 -3.85 1.39 14.22
C GLY A 62 -3.77 2.27 15.47
N LYS A 63 -2.62 2.22 16.15
CA LYS A 63 -2.35 3.00 17.37
C LYS A 63 -1.53 4.27 17.13
N SER A 64 -1.21 4.57 15.87
CA SER A 64 -0.53 5.81 15.52
C SER A 64 -1.46 7.01 15.62
N SER A 65 -0.89 8.19 15.78
CA SER A 65 -1.64 9.45 15.78
C SER A 65 -2.53 9.57 14.54
N ASN A 66 -3.75 10.06 14.75
CA ASN A 66 -4.76 10.25 13.71
C ASN A 66 -5.16 11.74 13.62
N PRO A 67 -4.31 12.61 13.04
CA PRO A 67 -4.59 14.03 12.90
C PRO A 67 -5.77 14.28 11.97
N LYS A 68 -6.55 15.37 12.22
CA LYS A 68 -7.83 15.59 11.54
C LYS A 68 -7.70 16.23 10.14
N GLY A 69 -6.68 17.01 9.88
CA GLY A 69 -6.52 17.72 8.60
C GLY A 69 -6.19 16.79 7.46
N ILE A 70 -6.75 17.01 6.27
CA ILE A 70 -6.37 16.26 5.06
C ILE A 70 -4.89 16.48 4.77
N GLU A 71 -4.42 17.72 4.88
CA GLU A 71 -3.03 18.13 4.65
C GLU A 71 -2.00 17.41 5.56
N GLU A 72 -2.47 16.82 6.64
CA GLU A 72 -1.62 16.02 7.53
C GLU A 72 -1.20 14.67 6.92
N TYR A 73 -1.81 14.27 5.81
CA TYR A 73 -1.58 12.96 5.18
C TYR A 73 -0.84 13.05 3.84
N THR A 74 -0.18 14.18 3.55
CA THR A 74 0.65 14.33 2.34
C THR A 74 1.86 13.40 2.37
N LEU A 75 2.39 13.07 1.19
CA LEU A 75 3.64 12.30 1.06
C LEU A 75 4.77 12.95 1.85
N LYS A 76 4.88 14.28 1.81
CA LYS A 76 5.91 15.03 2.53
C LYS A 76 5.82 14.85 4.04
N LYS A 77 4.60 14.82 4.59
CA LYS A 77 4.38 14.56 6.02
C LYS A 77 4.75 13.12 6.40
N ILE A 78 4.24 12.15 5.66
CA ILE A 78 4.44 10.73 5.98
C ILE A 78 5.91 10.33 5.79
N THR A 79 6.57 10.79 4.72
CA THR A 79 8.01 10.53 4.53
C THR A 79 8.86 11.14 5.65
N GLY A 80 8.47 12.32 6.14
CA GLY A 80 9.09 12.93 7.32
C GLY A 80 8.96 12.10 8.59
N ASP A 81 7.82 11.40 8.77
CA ASP A 81 7.65 10.48 9.91
C ASP A 81 8.62 9.31 9.85
N LEU A 82 8.79 8.73 8.66
CA LEU A 82 9.70 7.60 8.47
C LEU A 82 11.15 7.99 8.78
N ILE A 83 11.56 9.19 8.37
CA ILE A 83 12.90 9.69 8.70
C ILE A 83 13.03 9.97 10.19
N GLY A 84 12.01 10.54 10.81
CA GLY A 84 12.02 10.76 12.26
C GLY A 84 12.04 9.46 13.09
N ILE A 85 11.51 8.36 12.56
CA ILE A 85 11.70 7.03 13.18
C ILE A 85 13.18 6.62 13.14
N LEU A 86 13.87 6.82 12.01
CA LEU A 86 15.31 6.56 11.92
C LEU A 86 16.10 7.44 12.88
N ASP A 87 15.74 8.72 12.99
CA ASP A 87 16.39 9.65 13.92
C ASP A 87 16.19 9.22 15.39
N TYR A 88 14.98 8.80 15.75
CA TYR A 88 14.68 8.28 17.09
C TYR A 88 15.51 7.05 17.44
N LEU A 89 15.76 6.18 16.46
CA LEU A 89 16.53 4.95 16.63
C LEU A 89 18.05 5.16 16.51
N ASP A 90 18.51 6.39 16.28
CA ASP A 90 19.92 6.74 15.98
C ASP A 90 20.46 5.97 14.75
N GLU A 91 19.56 5.70 13.77
CA GLU A 91 19.92 5.02 12.53
C GLU A 91 20.23 6.04 11.42
N LYS A 92 21.40 5.89 10.81
CA LYS A 92 21.87 6.80 9.75
C LYS A 92 21.04 6.65 8.48
N ASP A 93 20.81 5.41 8.07
CA ASP A 93 20.15 5.05 6.82
C ASP A 93 19.47 3.68 6.92
N ALA A 94 18.52 3.39 6.00
CA ALA A 94 17.79 2.13 5.99
C ALA A 94 17.49 1.65 4.57
N HIS A 95 17.28 0.34 4.42
CA HIS A 95 16.49 -0.19 3.30
C HIS A 95 15.03 0.11 3.55
N ILE A 96 14.26 0.45 2.50
CA ILE A 96 12.84 0.72 2.63
C ILE A 96 12.04 -0.13 1.63
N ILE A 97 10.98 -0.77 2.10
CA ILE A 97 10.13 -1.65 1.31
C ILE A 97 8.67 -1.23 1.55
N GLY A 98 7.94 -0.90 0.50
CA GLY A 98 6.55 -0.46 0.62
C GLY A 98 5.60 -1.27 -0.25
N HIS A 99 4.37 -1.43 0.22
CA HIS A 99 3.29 -2.06 -0.52
C HIS A 99 2.10 -1.10 -0.67
N ASP A 100 1.37 -1.15 -1.80
CA ASP A 100 0.24 -0.27 -2.12
C ASP A 100 0.62 1.20 -1.89
N TRP A 101 -0.07 2.00 -1.06
CA TRP A 101 0.36 3.36 -0.69
C TRP A 101 1.75 3.41 -0.05
N GLY A 102 2.16 2.34 0.62
CA GLY A 102 3.52 2.25 1.16
C GLY A 102 4.60 2.29 0.07
N ALA A 103 4.31 1.85 -1.17
CA ALA A 103 5.26 1.93 -2.28
C ALA A 103 5.48 3.38 -2.74
N PRO A 104 4.46 4.20 -3.11
CA PRO A 104 4.65 5.64 -3.34
C PRO A 104 5.34 6.36 -2.19
N ILE A 105 4.97 6.08 -0.95
CA ILE A 105 5.63 6.66 0.23
C ILE A 105 7.13 6.30 0.21
N SER A 106 7.50 5.05 -0.04
CA SER A 106 8.89 4.60 -0.09
C SER A 106 9.66 5.23 -1.26
N TRP A 107 9.05 5.32 -2.46
CA TRP A 107 9.65 5.98 -3.61
C TRP A 107 9.96 7.44 -3.30
N TYR A 108 8.97 8.20 -2.78
CA TYR A 108 9.15 9.61 -2.44
C TYR A 108 10.07 9.82 -1.24
N THR A 109 10.16 8.87 -0.29
CA THR A 109 11.18 8.92 0.76
C THR A 109 12.58 8.87 0.17
N SER A 110 12.81 8.02 -0.83
CA SER A 110 14.13 7.90 -1.49
C SER A 110 14.50 9.15 -2.32
N LEU A 111 13.50 9.86 -2.87
CA LEU A 111 13.72 11.10 -3.61
C LEU A 111 13.96 12.31 -2.70
N LEU A 112 13.19 12.42 -1.61
CA LEU A 112 13.25 13.55 -0.69
C LEU A 112 14.44 13.44 0.27
N TYR A 113 14.84 12.22 0.64
CA TYR A 113 15.89 11.95 1.62
C TYR A 113 16.92 10.94 1.11
N PRO A 114 17.58 11.20 -0.04
CA PRO A 114 18.46 10.21 -0.68
C PRO A 114 19.64 9.80 0.20
N GLY A 115 20.10 10.65 1.13
CA GLY A 115 21.16 10.33 2.08
C GLY A 115 20.76 9.39 3.21
N ARG A 116 19.45 9.13 3.36
CA ARG A 116 18.87 8.29 4.43
C ARG A 116 18.40 6.93 3.93
N ILE A 117 18.46 6.67 2.63
CA ILE A 117 17.97 5.43 2.00
C ILE A 117 19.12 4.70 1.32
N ILE A 118 19.29 3.43 1.69
CA ILE A 118 20.27 2.52 1.10
C ILE A 118 19.73 1.92 -0.20
N SER A 119 18.52 1.38 -0.17
CA SER A 119 17.79 0.85 -1.32
C SER A 119 16.30 0.99 -1.10
N VAL A 120 15.51 0.98 -2.18
CA VAL A 120 14.07 1.11 -2.13
C VAL A 120 13.39 0.00 -2.95
N SER A 121 12.37 -0.62 -2.36
CA SER A 121 11.55 -1.63 -3.03
C SER A 121 10.08 -1.26 -2.95
N GLY A 122 9.39 -1.38 -4.07
CA GLY A 122 7.93 -1.19 -4.12
C GLY A 122 7.23 -2.44 -4.58
N LEU A 123 6.15 -2.78 -3.88
CA LEU A 123 5.25 -3.86 -4.24
C LEU A 123 3.94 -3.26 -4.73
N SER A 124 3.37 -3.84 -5.78
CA SER A 124 2.11 -3.48 -6.42
C SER A 124 2.11 -2.15 -7.16
N VAL A 125 2.58 -1.06 -6.56
CA VAL A 125 2.50 0.28 -7.16
C VAL A 125 3.89 0.74 -7.62
N PRO A 126 4.13 0.88 -8.94
CA PRO A 126 5.40 1.36 -9.47
C PRO A 126 5.60 2.85 -9.17
N PHE A 127 6.85 3.30 -9.25
CA PHE A 127 7.12 4.74 -9.27
C PHE A 127 6.67 5.32 -10.61
N ASN A 128 5.69 6.21 -10.53
CA ASN A 128 5.26 7.03 -11.64
C ASN A 128 5.41 8.50 -11.25
N PRO A 129 6.21 9.30 -11.99
CA PRO A 129 6.34 10.72 -11.73
C PRO A 129 5.01 11.44 -11.99
N PHE A 130 4.81 12.57 -11.34
CA PHE A 130 3.65 13.41 -11.58
C PHE A 130 3.65 13.97 -13.00
N LEU A 131 2.49 13.95 -13.64
CA LEU A 131 2.26 14.62 -14.91
C LEU A 131 1.94 16.12 -14.70
N ASP A 132 1.75 16.86 -15.78
CA ASP A 132 1.48 18.31 -15.70
C ASP A 132 0.10 18.65 -15.12
N ILE A 133 -0.80 17.69 -15.08
CA ILE A 133 -2.17 17.85 -14.55
C ILE A 133 -2.37 17.05 -13.26
N PRO A 134 -3.23 17.52 -12.36
CA PRO A 134 -3.48 16.83 -11.10
C PRO A 134 -4.02 15.40 -11.29
N PRO A 135 -3.62 14.44 -10.43
CA PRO A 135 -4.06 13.05 -10.54
C PRO A 135 -5.58 12.87 -10.55
N THR A 136 -6.32 13.63 -9.72
CA THR A 136 -7.79 13.51 -9.72
C THR A 136 -8.42 13.98 -11.03
N GLU A 137 -7.82 14.93 -11.73
CA GLU A 137 -8.29 15.40 -13.04
C GLU A 137 -8.04 14.34 -14.11
N ILE A 138 -6.88 13.67 -14.09
CA ILE A 138 -6.58 12.53 -14.96
C ILE A 138 -7.67 11.46 -14.80
N PHE A 139 -7.95 11.06 -13.57
CA PHE A 139 -8.96 10.02 -13.32
C PHE A 139 -10.39 10.48 -13.68
N LYS A 140 -10.75 11.74 -13.46
CA LYS A 140 -12.04 12.29 -13.92
C LYS A 140 -12.18 12.22 -15.44
N ASN A 141 -11.10 12.44 -16.17
CA ASN A 141 -11.10 12.34 -17.64
C ASN A 141 -11.20 10.89 -18.13
N ILE A 142 -10.56 9.94 -17.44
CA ILE A 142 -10.61 8.50 -17.77
C ILE A 142 -11.99 7.92 -17.44
N TYR A 143 -12.50 8.19 -16.23
CA TYR A 143 -13.69 7.57 -15.64
C TYR A 143 -14.95 8.43 -15.68
N LYS A 144 -15.15 9.23 -16.71
CA LYS A 144 -16.23 10.24 -16.83
C LYS A 144 -17.58 9.80 -16.26
N ASN A 145 -18.06 8.63 -16.67
CA ASN A 145 -19.37 8.06 -16.32
C ASN A 145 -19.25 6.76 -15.53
N ASP A 146 -18.05 6.26 -15.35
CA ASP A 146 -17.78 5.00 -14.66
C ASP A 146 -17.36 5.25 -13.21
N PHE A 147 -17.57 4.25 -12.39
CA PHE A 147 -17.10 4.27 -11.00
C PHE A 147 -15.59 4.07 -10.95
N PHE A 148 -14.92 4.92 -10.17
CA PHE A 148 -13.54 4.71 -9.78
C PHE A 148 -13.37 5.07 -8.30
N TYR A 149 -12.91 4.11 -7.50
CA TYR A 149 -12.90 4.24 -6.04
C TYR A 149 -12.05 5.41 -5.53
N ILE A 150 -10.93 5.75 -6.20
CA ILE A 150 -10.11 6.90 -5.83
C ILE A 150 -10.91 8.21 -5.91
N LEU A 151 -11.76 8.37 -6.95
CA LEU A 151 -12.64 9.52 -7.08
C LEU A 151 -13.78 9.49 -6.06
N TYR A 152 -14.30 8.30 -5.73
CA TYR A 152 -15.32 8.11 -4.71
C TYR A 152 -14.80 8.51 -3.32
N PHE A 153 -13.56 8.20 -3.00
CA PHE A 153 -12.91 8.54 -1.73
C PHE A 153 -12.62 10.03 -1.54
N GLN A 154 -12.66 10.84 -2.62
CA GLN A 154 -12.43 12.28 -2.49
C GLN A 154 -13.47 13.00 -1.65
N LYS A 155 -14.72 12.51 -1.61
CA LYS A 155 -15.79 13.14 -0.86
C LYS A 155 -15.74 12.70 0.61
N TYR A 156 -15.44 13.67 1.49
CA TYR A 156 -15.34 13.44 2.93
C TYR A 156 -16.65 12.87 3.51
N GLY A 157 -16.54 11.88 4.40
CA GLY A 157 -17.65 11.26 5.13
C GLY A 157 -18.48 10.25 4.33
N VAL A 158 -18.30 10.15 3.01
CA VAL A 158 -19.10 9.24 2.16
C VAL A 158 -18.57 7.82 2.23
N ALA A 159 -17.30 7.66 1.94
CA ALA A 159 -16.66 6.34 2.00
C ALA A 159 -16.51 5.85 3.44
N GLU A 160 -16.24 6.74 4.39
CA GLU A 160 -16.21 6.41 5.82
C GLU A 160 -17.53 5.76 6.27
N LYS A 161 -18.66 6.43 5.98
CA LYS A 161 -19.98 5.90 6.36
C LYS A 161 -20.26 4.52 5.79
N GLU A 162 -19.82 4.26 4.57
CA GLU A 162 -20.02 2.96 3.93
C GLU A 162 -19.10 1.90 4.54
N LEU A 163 -17.80 2.20 4.62
CA LEU A 163 -16.77 1.25 5.08
C LEU A 163 -16.92 0.90 6.56
N GLU A 164 -17.25 1.88 7.40
CA GLU A 164 -17.39 1.72 8.85
C GLU A 164 -18.73 1.13 9.27
N PHE A 165 -19.71 1.02 8.36
CA PHE A 165 -21.01 0.40 8.66
C PHE A 165 -20.86 -1.06 9.12
N ASP A 166 -19.97 -1.81 8.49
CA ASP A 166 -19.59 -3.17 8.87
C ASP A 166 -18.14 -3.42 8.45
N LEU A 167 -17.20 -3.08 9.31
CA LEU A 167 -15.77 -3.19 9.03
C LEU A 167 -15.35 -4.60 8.65
N ASN A 168 -15.96 -5.62 9.27
CA ASN A 168 -15.63 -7.01 8.96
C ASN A 168 -15.98 -7.36 7.52
N LYS A 169 -17.18 -7.01 7.08
CA LYS A 169 -17.63 -7.23 5.70
C LYS A 169 -16.83 -6.38 4.72
N SER A 170 -16.59 -5.13 5.05
CA SER A 170 -15.84 -4.18 4.21
C SER A 170 -14.44 -4.69 3.92
N LEU A 171 -13.67 -5.00 4.97
CA LEU A 171 -12.32 -5.50 4.83
C LEU A 171 -12.28 -6.87 4.14
N LYS A 172 -13.18 -7.77 4.53
CA LYS A 172 -13.29 -9.07 3.86
C LYS A 172 -13.50 -8.91 2.36
N GLN A 173 -14.42 -8.03 1.94
CA GLN A 173 -14.71 -7.82 0.52
C GLN A 173 -13.52 -7.20 -0.20
N ILE A 174 -12.85 -6.22 0.39
CA ILE A 174 -11.68 -5.58 -0.22
C ILE A 174 -10.55 -6.58 -0.40
N PHE A 175 -10.21 -7.33 0.65
CA PHE A 175 -9.15 -8.32 0.58
C PHE A 175 -9.44 -9.42 -0.44
N CYS A 176 -10.65 -10.00 -0.41
CA CYS A 176 -11.03 -11.08 -1.31
C CYS A 176 -11.23 -10.64 -2.78
N ASN A 177 -11.60 -9.39 -3.05
CA ASN A 177 -11.84 -8.93 -4.42
C ASN A 177 -10.57 -8.46 -5.13
N SER A 178 -9.51 -8.20 -4.39
CA SER A 178 -8.22 -7.74 -4.93
C SER A 178 -7.15 -8.82 -4.93
N ASP A 179 -7.42 -10.00 -4.36
CA ASP A 179 -6.53 -11.15 -4.47
C ASP A 179 -6.62 -11.83 -5.85
N ALA A 180 -5.76 -12.80 -6.10
CA ALA A 180 -5.71 -13.50 -7.38
C ALA A 180 -7.04 -14.15 -7.76
N LEU A 181 -7.75 -14.77 -6.82
CA LEU A 181 -9.01 -15.45 -7.07
C LEU A 181 -10.13 -14.44 -7.37
N GLY A 182 -10.22 -13.39 -6.56
CA GLY A 182 -11.20 -12.31 -6.75
C GLY A 182 -11.03 -11.62 -8.10
N MET A 183 -9.80 -11.32 -8.49
CA MET A 183 -9.50 -10.71 -9.78
C MET A 183 -9.81 -11.63 -10.95
N LYS A 184 -9.48 -12.94 -10.88
CA LYS A 184 -9.89 -13.92 -11.91
C LYS A 184 -11.40 -13.97 -12.06
N ASN A 185 -12.14 -14.07 -10.96
CA ASN A 185 -13.61 -14.10 -10.97
C ASN A 185 -14.20 -12.82 -11.56
N ARG A 186 -13.61 -11.66 -11.23
CA ARG A 186 -14.05 -10.37 -11.78
C ARG A 186 -13.82 -10.28 -13.28
N ILE A 187 -12.64 -10.66 -13.77
CA ILE A 187 -12.29 -10.65 -15.20
C ILE A 187 -13.24 -11.60 -15.96
N GLU A 188 -13.46 -12.81 -15.46
CA GLU A 188 -14.35 -13.78 -16.07
C GLU A 188 -15.81 -13.30 -16.08
N SER A 189 -16.30 -12.75 -14.99
CA SER A 189 -17.67 -12.23 -14.90
C SER A 189 -17.92 -11.06 -15.85
N LEU A 190 -16.95 -10.17 -16.00
CA LEU A 190 -17.01 -9.06 -16.96
C LEU A 190 -16.98 -9.56 -18.41
N SER A 191 -16.11 -10.53 -18.73
CA SER A 191 -16.01 -11.10 -20.07
C SER A 191 -17.27 -11.83 -20.51
N LYS A 192 -17.99 -12.43 -19.56
CA LYS A 192 -19.27 -13.13 -19.80
C LYS A 192 -20.51 -12.23 -19.67
N ASN A 193 -20.34 -10.94 -19.42
CA ASN A 193 -21.42 -9.97 -19.14
C ASN A 193 -22.33 -10.39 -17.96
N LEU A 194 -21.80 -11.14 -17.00
CA LEU A 194 -22.53 -11.58 -15.80
C LEU A 194 -22.64 -10.50 -14.74
N THR A 195 -21.71 -9.55 -14.73
CA THR A 195 -21.69 -8.42 -13.81
C THR A 195 -21.75 -7.10 -14.59
N LYS A 196 -22.56 -6.17 -14.09
CA LYS A 196 -22.58 -4.81 -14.66
C LYS A 196 -21.37 -4.01 -14.17
N LYS A 197 -20.76 -3.27 -15.08
CA LYS A 197 -19.74 -2.30 -14.71
C LYS A 197 -20.37 -1.21 -13.85
N LYS A 198 -19.78 -0.95 -12.67
CA LYS A 198 -20.25 0.13 -11.79
C LYS A 198 -20.19 1.48 -12.48
N LYS A 199 -21.16 2.32 -12.18
CA LYS A 199 -21.30 3.67 -12.72
C LYS A 199 -21.00 4.72 -11.65
N LYS A 200 -20.71 5.93 -12.10
CA LYS A 200 -20.56 7.08 -11.21
C LYS A 200 -21.81 7.23 -10.35
N GLY A 201 -21.64 7.24 -9.05
CA GLY A 201 -22.73 7.32 -8.06
C GLY A 201 -23.04 5.99 -7.37
N ASP A 202 -22.54 4.86 -7.89
CA ASP A 202 -22.65 3.57 -7.20
C ASP A 202 -21.77 3.56 -5.93
N LEU A 203 -22.09 2.66 -5.00
CA LEU A 203 -21.31 2.41 -3.81
C LEU A 203 -20.01 1.65 -4.15
N PHE A 204 -18.99 1.82 -3.31
CA PHE A 204 -17.72 1.09 -3.46
C PHE A 204 -17.88 -0.40 -3.19
N LEU A 205 -18.56 -0.74 -2.09
CA LEU A 205 -18.81 -2.11 -1.69
C LEU A 205 -20.07 -2.68 -2.36
N ASP A 206 -20.16 -3.99 -2.35
CA ASP A 206 -21.34 -4.75 -2.72
C ASP A 206 -21.55 -5.83 -1.67
N PHE A 207 -22.29 -5.49 -0.62
CA PHE A 207 -22.51 -6.36 0.51
C PHE A 207 -23.32 -7.63 0.18
N GLU A 208 -23.94 -7.70 -1.01
CA GLU A 208 -24.64 -8.89 -1.47
C GLU A 208 -23.68 -9.93 -2.10
N SER A 209 -22.52 -9.48 -2.57
CA SER A 209 -21.53 -10.32 -3.26
C SER A 209 -20.29 -10.66 -2.41
N ILE A 210 -20.42 -10.62 -1.08
CA ILE A 210 -19.27 -10.92 -0.20
C ILE A 210 -18.89 -12.42 -0.31
N PRO A 211 -17.63 -12.75 -0.60
CA PRO A 211 -17.19 -14.13 -0.69
C PRO A 211 -17.43 -14.91 0.61
N ASN A 212 -17.97 -16.14 0.50
CA ASN A 212 -18.25 -16.96 1.67
C ASN A 212 -16.97 -17.45 2.37
N LYS A 213 -15.90 -17.68 1.60
CA LYS A 213 -14.61 -18.17 2.11
C LYS A 213 -13.55 -17.09 2.05
N LEU A 214 -12.70 -17.08 3.06
CA LEU A 214 -11.46 -16.28 3.04
C LEU A 214 -10.41 -16.98 2.16
N PRO A 215 -9.52 -16.21 1.51
CA PRO A 215 -8.39 -16.78 0.80
C PRO A 215 -7.41 -17.47 1.78
N HIS A 216 -6.57 -18.35 1.26
CA HIS A 216 -5.67 -19.18 2.07
C HIS A 216 -4.67 -18.36 2.91
N TRP A 217 -4.30 -17.16 2.44
CA TRP A 217 -3.35 -16.28 3.10
C TRP A 217 -3.97 -15.40 4.22
N LEU A 218 -5.30 -15.37 4.32
CA LEU A 218 -6.05 -14.54 5.28
C LEU A 218 -6.93 -15.45 6.16
N SER A 219 -6.47 -15.77 7.35
CA SER A 219 -7.28 -16.52 8.31
C SER A 219 -8.36 -15.64 8.96
N LYS A 220 -9.32 -16.26 9.67
CA LYS A 220 -10.30 -15.51 10.46
C LYS A 220 -9.65 -14.67 11.57
N VAL A 221 -8.52 -15.13 12.09
CA VAL A 221 -7.76 -14.41 13.12
C VAL A 221 -7.10 -13.20 12.52
N ASP A 222 -6.51 -13.33 11.32
CA ASP A 222 -5.91 -12.20 10.61
C ASP A 222 -6.96 -11.13 10.26
N LEU A 223 -8.11 -11.54 9.72
CA LEU A 223 -9.19 -10.61 9.40
C LEU A 223 -9.68 -9.87 10.65
N LYS A 224 -9.87 -10.59 11.76
CA LYS A 224 -10.27 -9.98 13.03
C LYS A 224 -9.24 -8.96 13.50
N TYR A 225 -7.95 -9.26 13.36
CA TYR A 225 -6.87 -8.33 13.71
C TYR A 225 -6.98 -7.01 12.90
N PHE A 226 -7.12 -7.11 11.58
CA PHE A 226 -7.33 -5.91 10.75
C PHE A 226 -8.59 -5.13 11.15
N VAL A 227 -9.69 -5.81 11.46
CA VAL A 227 -10.92 -5.16 11.94
C VAL A 227 -10.66 -4.36 13.22
N GLU A 228 -10.01 -4.96 14.21
CA GLU A 228 -9.66 -4.30 15.49
C GLU A 228 -8.77 -3.06 15.29
N GLU A 229 -7.82 -3.11 14.34
CA GLU A 229 -6.98 -1.94 14.01
C GLU A 229 -7.82 -0.77 13.47
N PHE A 230 -8.80 -1.05 12.58
CA PHE A 230 -9.68 -0.01 12.03
C PHE A 230 -10.81 0.39 12.97
N GLU A 231 -11.24 -0.46 13.90
CA GLU A 231 -12.11 -0.06 15.00
C GLU A 231 -11.43 1.00 15.90
N ASN A 232 -10.12 0.91 16.07
CA ASN A 232 -9.34 1.88 16.83
C ASN A 232 -9.11 3.20 16.07
N SER A 233 -8.69 3.13 14.80
CA SER A 233 -8.27 4.31 14.03
C SER A 233 -9.38 4.96 13.23
N GLY A 234 -10.42 4.22 12.86
CA GLY A 234 -11.40 4.62 11.85
C GLY A 234 -10.80 4.64 10.44
N MET A 235 -11.63 5.03 9.46
CA MET A 235 -11.25 5.09 8.04
C MET A 235 -10.86 6.49 7.57
N THR A 236 -11.13 7.55 8.35
CA THR A 236 -10.90 8.93 7.92
C THR A 236 -9.43 9.22 7.61
N GLY A 237 -8.51 8.87 8.50
CA GLY A 237 -7.07 9.04 8.30
C GLY A 237 -6.58 8.30 7.05
N PRO A 238 -6.83 6.98 6.94
CA PRO A 238 -6.53 6.19 5.75
C PRO A 238 -7.06 6.78 4.43
N LEU A 239 -8.31 7.28 4.42
CA LEU A 239 -8.93 7.88 3.25
C LEU A 239 -8.36 9.28 2.93
N ASN A 240 -7.86 10.02 3.93
CA ASN A 240 -7.20 11.30 3.71
C ASN A 240 -5.93 11.14 2.87
N ARG A 241 -5.24 9.99 2.91
CA ARG A 241 -4.12 9.70 1.99
C ARG A 241 -4.54 9.82 0.52
N TYR A 242 -5.72 9.33 0.15
CA TYR A 242 -6.25 9.49 -1.21
C TYR A 242 -6.65 10.93 -1.53
N ARG A 243 -7.16 11.68 -0.54
CA ARG A 243 -7.55 13.10 -0.68
C ARG A 243 -6.34 14.02 -0.85
N CYS A 244 -5.15 13.58 -0.44
CA CYS A 244 -3.91 14.32 -0.59
C CYS A 244 -3.29 14.28 -2.00
N MET A 245 -3.78 13.47 -2.94
CA MET A 245 -3.13 13.26 -4.24
C MET A 245 -2.83 14.56 -4.99
N ASP A 246 -3.78 15.50 -5.01
CA ASP A 246 -3.59 16.79 -5.68
C ASP A 246 -2.75 17.77 -4.83
N LEU A 247 -2.69 17.59 -3.50
CA LEU A 247 -1.76 18.30 -2.63
C LEU A 247 -0.34 17.83 -2.88
N ASP A 248 -0.11 16.54 -2.93
CA ASP A 248 1.18 15.95 -3.27
C ASP A 248 1.67 16.40 -4.63
N TRP A 249 0.78 16.42 -5.64
CA TRP A 249 1.11 16.93 -6.96
C TRP A 249 1.59 18.39 -6.88
N ARG A 250 0.88 19.26 -6.15
CA ARG A 250 1.30 20.67 -5.99
C ARG A 250 2.64 20.82 -5.29
N GLU A 251 2.88 20.01 -4.26
CA GLU A 251 4.10 20.07 -3.46
C GLU A 251 5.32 19.44 -4.15
N LEU A 252 5.11 18.35 -4.91
CA LEU A 252 6.18 17.46 -5.36
C LEU A 252 6.32 17.35 -6.88
N LYS A 253 5.48 18.01 -7.69
CA LYS A 253 5.59 17.94 -9.16
C LYS A 253 6.94 18.43 -9.70
N HIS A 254 7.64 19.27 -8.95
CA HIS A 254 9.00 19.71 -9.32
C HIS A 254 10.01 18.55 -9.35
N LEU A 255 9.68 17.40 -8.74
CA LEU A 255 10.46 16.16 -8.79
C LEU A 255 10.07 15.26 -9.97
N SER A 256 9.14 15.66 -10.83
CA SER A 256 8.61 14.82 -11.93
C SER A 256 9.66 14.38 -12.95
N LEU A 257 10.76 15.12 -13.07
CA LEU A 257 11.88 14.76 -13.96
C LEU A 257 12.94 13.91 -13.25
N ASN A 258 12.83 13.71 -11.95
CA ASN A 258 13.79 12.91 -11.19
C ASN A 258 13.49 11.43 -11.36
N LYS A 259 14.54 10.63 -11.47
CA LYS A 259 14.46 9.18 -11.42
C LYS A 259 14.80 8.69 -10.02
N ILE A 260 14.38 7.46 -9.73
CA ILE A 260 14.85 6.76 -8.53
C ILE A 260 16.31 6.42 -8.73
N GLU A 261 17.19 7.06 -7.95
CA GLU A 261 18.66 6.90 -8.06
C GLU A 261 19.20 5.74 -7.21
N LYS A 262 18.42 5.35 -6.18
CA LYS A 262 18.83 4.27 -5.29
C LYS A 262 18.65 2.91 -5.95
N PRO A 263 19.47 1.90 -5.57
CA PRO A 263 19.20 0.52 -5.94
C PRO A 263 17.74 0.19 -5.66
N ALA A 264 17.01 -0.23 -6.70
CA ALA A 264 15.57 -0.39 -6.62
C ALA A 264 15.12 -1.80 -7.02
N CYS A 265 14.01 -2.25 -6.41
CA CYS A 265 13.28 -3.44 -6.81
C CYS A 265 11.81 -3.10 -6.99
N PHE A 266 11.16 -3.71 -7.99
CA PHE A 266 9.72 -3.67 -8.15
C PHE A 266 9.18 -5.10 -8.30
N ILE A 267 8.17 -5.43 -7.48
CA ILE A 267 7.55 -6.76 -7.47
C ILE A 267 6.03 -6.57 -7.44
N THR A 268 5.30 -7.31 -8.28
CA THR A 268 3.83 -7.26 -8.32
C THR A 268 3.24 -8.58 -8.78
N GLY A 269 1.92 -8.75 -8.59
CA GLY A 269 1.18 -9.85 -9.16
C GLY A 269 0.67 -9.53 -10.58
N SER A 270 0.62 -10.53 -11.47
CA SER A 270 0.07 -10.37 -12.83
C SER A 270 -1.43 -10.02 -12.82
N LEU A 271 -2.12 -10.29 -11.73
CA LEU A 271 -3.54 -9.98 -11.51
C LEU A 271 -3.76 -8.78 -10.59
N ASP A 272 -2.73 -7.99 -10.32
CA ASP A 272 -2.88 -6.80 -9.49
C ASP A 272 -3.80 -5.77 -10.17
N PRO A 273 -4.89 -5.31 -9.50
CA PRO A 273 -5.83 -4.35 -10.05
C PRO A 273 -5.19 -3.02 -10.46
N VAL A 274 -4.04 -2.64 -9.88
CA VAL A 274 -3.32 -1.41 -10.22
C VAL A 274 -2.95 -1.36 -11.70
N ASN A 275 -2.59 -2.51 -12.29
CA ASN A 275 -2.26 -2.56 -13.72
C ASN A 275 -3.45 -2.21 -14.65
N PHE A 276 -4.67 -2.27 -14.13
CA PHE A 276 -5.90 -2.03 -14.90
C PHE A 276 -6.50 -0.63 -14.65
N PHE A 277 -5.81 0.26 -13.93
CA PHE A 277 -6.31 1.60 -13.60
C PHE A 277 -6.41 2.51 -14.83
N ILE A 278 -5.56 2.31 -15.83
CA ILE A 278 -5.61 3.05 -17.07
C ILE A 278 -6.01 2.07 -18.18
N PRO A 279 -7.21 2.24 -18.78
CA PRO A 279 -7.66 1.34 -19.85
C PRO A 279 -6.67 1.28 -21.02
N ASN A 280 -6.38 0.08 -21.50
CA ASN A 280 -5.46 -0.20 -22.61
C ASN A 280 -4.00 0.24 -22.39
N VAL A 281 -3.60 0.48 -21.15
CA VAL A 281 -2.23 0.75 -20.77
C VAL A 281 -1.78 -0.32 -19.80
N ASN A 282 -0.67 -0.99 -20.10
CA ASN A 282 0.00 -1.87 -19.15
C ASN A 282 1.01 -1.03 -18.34
N LEU A 283 0.63 -0.67 -17.12
CA LEU A 283 1.46 0.17 -16.27
C LEU A 283 2.79 -0.51 -15.88
N PHE A 284 2.88 -1.83 -16.01
CA PHE A 284 4.07 -2.58 -15.65
C PHE A 284 5.07 -2.73 -16.79
N GLU A 285 4.69 -2.42 -18.04
CA GLU A 285 5.62 -2.47 -19.17
C GLU A 285 6.68 -1.37 -19.13
N SER A 286 6.28 -0.15 -18.82
CA SER A 286 7.15 1.04 -18.78
C SER A 286 7.99 1.16 -17.48
N ILE A 287 7.86 0.21 -16.55
CA ILE A 287 8.69 0.18 -15.36
C ILE A 287 10.16 0.01 -15.75
N GLY A 288 11.00 0.86 -15.28
CA GLY A 288 12.44 0.89 -15.60
C GLY A 288 12.89 2.22 -16.14
N GLU A 289 12.07 2.90 -16.92
CA GLU A 289 12.40 4.22 -17.48
C GLU A 289 12.61 5.28 -16.40
N ASN A 290 11.92 5.13 -15.26
CA ASN A 290 11.96 6.05 -14.13
C ASN A 290 12.99 5.67 -13.05
N TYR A 291 13.88 4.72 -13.33
CA TYR A 291 14.90 4.23 -12.38
C TYR A 291 16.29 4.27 -13.00
N ASN A 292 17.29 4.65 -12.22
CA ASN A 292 18.68 4.60 -12.65
C ASN A 292 19.34 3.23 -12.35
N ASP A 293 18.90 2.53 -11.30
CA ASP A 293 19.44 1.21 -10.88
C ASP A 293 18.28 0.28 -10.46
N LEU A 294 17.45 -0.14 -11.42
CA LEU A 294 16.40 -1.14 -11.19
C LEU A 294 17.01 -2.54 -11.28
N ARG A 295 17.29 -3.16 -10.14
CA ARG A 295 17.94 -4.47 -10.04
C ARG A 295 16.98 -5.63 -10.24
N THR A 296 15.71 -5.46 -9.86
CA THR A 296 14.70 -6.49 -9.97
C THR A 296 13.40 -5.87 -10.44
N LYS A 297 12.83 -6.47 -11.47
CA LYS A 297 11.47 -6.24 -11.94
C LYS A 297 10.80 -7.60 -12.07
N GLU A 298 9.91 -7.93 -11.14
CA GLU A 298 9.25 -9.23 -11.08
C GLU A 298 7.74 -9.08 -11.15
N ILE A 299 7.12 -9.76 -12.10
CA ILE A 299 5.66 -9.86 -12.22
C ILE A 299 5.30 -11.31 -11.98
N ILE A 300 4.73 -11.59 -10.82
CA ILE A 300 4.50 -12.97 -10.38
C ILE A 300 3.16 -13.45 -10.91
N GLU A 301 3.20 -14.51 -11.70
CA GLU A 301 2.02 -15.08 -12.33
C GLU A 301 0.99 -15.59 -11.32
N ASN A 302 -0.28 -15.29 -11.60
CA ASN A 302 -1.42 -15.73 -10.79
C ASN A 302 -1.45 -15.20 -9.34
N VAL A 303 -0.83 -14.07 -9.09
CA VAL A 303 -0.85 -13.34 -7.83
C VAL A 303 -1.65 -12.05 -8.02
N GLY A 304 -2.42 -11.67 -7.01
CA GLY A 304 -3.19 -10.44 -6.97
C GLY A 304 -2.44 -9.28 -6.33
N HIS A 305 -3.21 -8.44 -5.64
CA HIS A 305 -2.69 -7.21 -5.04
C HIS A 305 -1.84 -7.45 -3.78
N TRP A 306 -2.20 -8.42 -2.97
CA TRP A 306 -1.59 -8.64 -1.64
C TRP A 306 -0.31 -9.44 -1.73
N THR A 307 0.60 -9.04 -2.60
CA THR A 307 1.79 -9.79 -3.03
C THR A 307 2.58 -10.37 -1.86
N GLN A 308 2.87 -9.59 -0.80
CA GLN A 308 3.62 -10.02 0.38
C GLN A 308 2.84 -10.97 1.29
N GLN A 309 1.52 -11.06 1.12
CA GLN A 309 0.64 -11.92 1.90
C GLN A 309 0.23 -13.17 1.11
N GLU A 310 -0.08 -13.03 -0.19
CA GLU A 310 -0.46 -14.14 -1.07
C GLU A 310 0.71 -15.11 -1.30
N LEU A 311 1.93 -14.57 -1.37
CA LEU A 311 3.19 -15.32 -1.50
C LEU A 311 4.08 -15.06 -0.29
N SER A 312 3.65 -15.49 0.87
CA SER A 312 4.54 -15.45 2.02
C SER A 312 5.73 -16.40 1.80
N LEU A 313 6.90 -16.05 2.35
CA LEU A 313 8.13 -16.85 2.27
C LEU A 313 7.95 -18.32 2.69
N ILE A 314 6.88 -18.67 3.38
CA ILE A 314 6.49 -20.04 3.71
C ILE A 314 6.21 -20.87 2.44
N HIS A 315 5.79 -20.23 1.34
CA HIS A 315 5.51 -20.89 0.05
C HIS A 315 6.73 -20.92 -0.87
N ILE A 316 7.73 -20.09 -0.61
CA ILE A 316 9.02 -20.08 -1.36
C ILE A 316 9.96 -21.19 -0.87
N SER A 317 9.73 -21.73 0.32
CA SER A 317 10.56 -22.78 0.91
C SER A 317 10.24 -24.20 0.44
N GLU A 318 9.33 -24.41 -0.51
CA GLU A 318 9.17 -25.70 -1.17
C GLU A 318 10.02 -25.75 -2.45
N PRO A 319 11.18 -26.45 -2.43
CA PRO A 319 12.10 -26.48 -3.57
C PRO A 319 11.67 -27.38 -4.73
N THR A 320 10.38 -27.67 -4.88
CA THR A 320 9.86 -28.68 -5.81
C THR A 320 9.02 -28.15 -6.97
N ARG A 321 9.01 -26.83 -7.22
CA ARG A 321 8.43 -26.34 -8.48
C ARG A 321 9.56 -25.86 -9.40
N PRO A 322 9.80 -26.55 -10.53
CA PRO A 322 10.63 -25.98 -11.58
C PRO A 322 9.94 -24.73 -12.12
N TYR A 323 10.68 -23.65 -12.22
CA TYR A 323 10.29 -22.39 -12.87
C TYR A 323 10.15 -22.61 -14.37
#